data_7a302834ecafd23e5a7c96b32992c85b
#
_entry.id   7a302834ecafd23e5a7c96b32992c85b
#
_cell.length_a   1.000
_cell.length_b   1.000
_cell.length_c   1.000
_cell.angle_alpha   90.00
_cell.angle_beta   90.00
_cell.angle_gamma   90.00
#
_symmetry.space_group_name_H-M   'P 1'
#
loop_
_entity.id
_entity.type
_entity.pdbx_description
1 polymer ?
#
loop_
_entity_poly.entity_id
_entity_poly.type
_entity_poly.pdbx_seq_one_letter_code
_entity_poly.pdbx_strand_id
1 'polypeptide(L)'
;METAWKLAKQYFKLTGKPTKHKVISRAVAYHGTPQGALSITGLPGLKAPFEPLVPGAHKVPNTNIYRAPLFGDDPEAFGRWAADQIEQQILFEGPDTVAAVFLEPVQNAGGCFPPPPGYFQRVREICDRYDVLLVSDEVICAFGRLGTTFACDKFGYVPDMITCAKGMTSGYSPIGACIISDRLAEPFYKGDNTFLHGYTFGGHPVSAAVALANLDLFERENLNQHVLDNEAAFRSTLEKLHDLPIVGDVRGNGYFYGIELVKDKNTKESFDEEETERVLYGFLSKALFDNGLYCRADDRGDPVVQLAPPLISNQETFDEIEQILRATLTEAWTKL
;
A
#
# COMPACT_ATOMS: atom_id res chain seq x y z
N MET A 1 -3.82 2.82 -11.85
CA MET A 1 -4.37 1.46 -11.88
C MET A 1 -5.07 1.13 -13.19
N GLU A 2 -6.13 1.82 -13.58
CA GLU A 2 -6.80 1.60 -14.87
C GLU A 2 -5.83 1.56 -16.06
N THR A 3 -4.93 2.55 -16.12
CA THR A 3 -3.89 2.64 -17.15
C THR A 3 -2.99 1.41 -17.17
N ALA A 4 -2.48 1.00 -15.99
CA ALA A 4 -1.57 -0.14 -15.86
C ALA A 4 -2.23 -1.46 -16.30
N TRP A 5 -3.49 -1.72 -15.89
CA TRP A 5 -4.19 -2.94 -16.30
C TRP A 5 -4.49 -2.96 -17.81
N LYS A 6 -4.95 -1.82 -18.36
CA LYS A 6 -5.21 -1.71 -19.81
C LYS A 6 -3.92 -1.85 -20.63
N LEU A 7 -2.81 -1.27 -20.14
CA LEU A 7 -1.52 -1.40 -20.79
C LEU A 7 -1.03 -2.85 -20.77
N ALA A 8 -1.12 -3.54 -19.64
CA ALA A 8 -0.78 -4.96 -19.56
C ALA A 8 -1.56 -5.82 -20.58
N LYS A 9 -2.88 -5.61 -20.68
CA LYS A 9 -3.72 -6.31 -21.66
C LYS A 9 -3.28 -6.03 -23.10
N GLN A 10 -3.01 -4.78 -23.44
CA GLN A 10 -2.63 -4.42 -24.80
C GLN A 10 -1.20 -4.86 -25.13
N TYR A 11 -0.26 -4.75 -24.17
CA TYR A 11 1.09 -5.27 -24.30
C TYR A 11 1.09 -6.76 -24.68
N PHE A 12 0.34 -7.59 -23.96
CA PHE A 12 0.29 -9.02 -24.27
C PHE A 12 -0.40 -9.32 -25.62
N LYS A 13 -1.37 -8.54 -26.03
CA LYS A 13 -1.95 -8.68 -27.38
C LYS A 13 -0.91 -8.36 -28.46
N LEU A 14 -0.13 -7.30 -28.27
CA LEU A 14 0.92 -6.89 -29.22
C LEU A 14 2.09 -7.88 -29.29
N THR A 15 2.34 -8.59 -28.18
CA THR A 15 3.43 -9.58 -28.09
C THR A 15 2.96 -11.03 -28.34
N GLY A 16 1.75 -11.23 -28.91
CA GLY A 16 1.26 -12.54 -29.33
C GLY A 16 0.68 -13.41 -28.22
N LYS A 17 0.35 -12.84 -27.04
CA LYS A 17 -0.25 -13.54 -25.90
C LYS A 17 -1.63 -12.96 -25.53
N PRO A 18 -2.62 -12.96 -26.44
CA PRO A 18 -3.88 -12.22 -26.27
C PRO A 18 -4.78 -12.74 -25.15
N THR A 19 -4.52 -13.92 -24.64
CA THR A 19 -5.26 -14.54 -23.52
C THR A 19 -4.88 -13.96 -22.17
N LYS A 20 -3.72 -13.31 -22.01
CA LYS A 20 -3.28 -12.70 -20.75
C LYS A 20 -4.05 -11.41 -20.49
N HIS A 21 -4.98 -11.47 -19.53
CA HIS A 21 -5.84 -10.33 -19.17
C HIS A 21 -6.20 -10.25 -17.69
N LYS A 22 -6.07 -11.36 -16.95
CA LYS A 22 -6.37 -11.44 -15.52
C LYS A 22 -5.30 -10.75 -14.69
N VAL A 23 -5.68 -10.32 -13.50
CA VAL A 23 -4.75 -9.70 -12.55
C VAL A 23 -4.93 -10.29 -11.14
N ILE A 24 -3.87 -10.24 -10.36
CA ILE A 24 -3.84 -10.70 -8.98
C ILE A 24 -3.45 -9.55 -8.08
N SER A 25 -4.09 -9.43 -6.91
CA SER A 25 -3.74 -8.49 -5.84
C SER A 25 -3.97 -9.14 -4.48
N ARG A 26 -3.59 -8.45 -3.40
CA ARG A 26 -3.78 -8.98 -2.04
C ARG A 26 -5.19 -8.71 -1.51
N ALA A 27 -5.66 -9.57 -0.63
CA ALA A 27 -6.80 -9.26 0.24
C ALA A 27 -6.49 -8.02 1.08
N VAL A 28 -7.51 -7.22 1.37
CA VAL A 28 -7.43 -5.95 2.11
C VAL A 28 -6.58 -4.85 1.40
N ALA A 29 -6.09 -5.08 0.17
CA ALA A 29 -5.38 -4.06 -0.61
C ALA A 29 -6.34 -2.96 -1.11
N TYR A 30 -5.82 -1.73 -1.29
CA TYR A 30 -6.57 -0.63 -1.89
C TYR A 30 -5.85 -0.08 -3.13
N HIS A 31 -6.52 -0.18 -4.27
CA HIS A 31 -5.95 0.24 -5.55
C HIS A 31 -6.79 1.31 -6.29
N GLY A 32 -7.84 1.81 -5.68
CA GLY A 32 -8.68 2.88 -6.21
C GLY A 32 -10.16 2.50 -6.36
N THR A 33 -10.96 3.48 -6.79
CA THR A 33 -12.44 3.38 -6.87
C THR A 33 -13.01 3.35 -8.29
N PRO A 34 -12.33 3.74 -9.39
CA PRO A 34 -12.80 3.45 -10.74
C PRO A 34 -13.01 1.93 -10.94
N GLN A 35 -13.94 1.54 -11.83
CA GLN A 35 -14.44 0.15 -11.94
C GLN A 35 -13.33 -0.92 -12.03
N GLY A 36 -12.31 -0.71 -12.85
CA GLY A 36 -11.19 -1.65 -12.95
C GLY A 36 -10.30 -1.64 -11.71
N ALA A 37 -9.97 -0.46 -11.19
CA ALA A 37 -9.19 -0.33 -9.96
C ALA A 37 -9.93 -0.89 -8.74
N LEU A 38 -11.27 -0.68 -8.67
CA LEU A 38 -12.13 -1.25 -7.63
C LEU A 38 -12.17 -2.78 -7.71
N SER A 39 -12.15 -3.34 -8.92
CA SER A 39 -12.04 -4.80 -9.11
C SER A 39 -10.73 -5.35 -8.53
N ILE A 40 -9.62 -4.60 -8.68
CA ILE A 40 -8.31 -4.96 -8.13
C ILE A 40 -8.27 -4.75 -6.60
N THR A 41 -8.99 -3.77 -6.06
CA THR A 41 -9.11 -3.50 -4.62
C THR A 41 -9.62 -4.73 -3.86
N GLY A 42 -9.01 -5.04 -2.71
CA GLY A 42 -9.27 -6.23 -1.89
C GLY A 42 -10.20 -5.98 -0.70
N LEU A 43 -11.01 -4.92 -0.71
CA LEU A 43 -11.93 -4.52 0.36
C LEU A 43 -13.38 -4.82 -0.04
N PRO A 44 -14.00 -5.90 0.48
CA PRO A 44 -15.36 -6.30 0.07
C PRO A 44 -16.41 -5.21 0.29
N GLY A 45 -16.35 -4.50 1.42
CA GLY A 45 -17.31 -3.45 1.76
C GLY A 45 -17.34 -2.28 0.77
N LEU A 46 -16.22 -1.96 0.11
CA LEU A 46 -16.17 -0.94 -0.93
C LEU A 46 -16.71 -1.43 -2.29
N LYS A 47 -16.75 -2.74 -2.50
CA LYS A 47 -17.10 -3.37 -3.79
C LYS A 47 -18.57 -3.68 -3.89
N ALA A 48 -19.15 -4.21 -2.82
CA ALA A 48 -20.51 -4.72 -2.79
C ALA A 48 -21.59 -3.77 -3.39
N PRO A 49 -21.57 -2.44 -3.13
CA PRO A 49 -22.54 -1.52 -3.71
C PRO A 49 -22.46 -1.37 -5.24
N PHE A 50 -21.33 -1.79 -5.87
CA PHE A 50 -21.04 -1.53 -7.29
C PHE A 50 -20.88 -2.80 -8.12
N GLU A 51 -21.12 -3.97 -7.54
CA GLU A 51 -21.05 -5.24 -8.28
C GLU A 51 -22.21 -5.38 -9.27
N PRO A 52 -21.99 -6.02 -10.46
CA PRO A 52 -20.78 -6.72 -10.88
C PRO A 52 -19.68 -5.77 -11.37
N LEU A 53 -18.44 -6.05 -10.95
CA LEU A 53 -17.27 -5.29 -11.36
C LEU A 53 -16.60 -5.88 -12.63
N VAL A 54 -15.45 -5.34 -13.03
CA VAL A 54 -14.67 -5.84 -14.17
C VAL A 54 -14.15 -7.25 -13.86
N PRO A 55 -14.43 -8.26 -14.67
CA PRO A 55 -14.00 -9.64 -14.41
C PRO A 55 -12.50 -9.82 -14.58
N GLY A 56 -11.95 -10.85 -13.91
CA GLY A 56 -10.54 -11.26 -14.03
C GLY A 56 -9.60 -10.61 -13.01
N ALA A 57 -10.11 -10.07 -11.91
CA ALA A 57 -9.31 -9.62 -10.78
C ALA A 57 -9.44 -10.60 -9.61
N HIS A 58 -8.32 -11.23 -9.22
CA HIS A 58 -8.25 -12.29 -8.22
C HIS A 58 -7.46 -11.84 -6.99
N LYS A 59 -7.66 -12.51 -5.85
CA LYS A 59 -7.06 -12.15 -4.58
C LYS A 59 -6.24 -13.29 -3.99
N VAL A 60 -5.11 -12.91 -3.39
CA VAL A 60 -4.30 -13.79 -2.54
C VAL A 60 -4.29 -13.25 -1.11
N PRO A 61 -3.87 -14.03 -0.09
CA PRO A 61 -3.71 -13.53 1.27
C PRO A 61 -2.83 -12.28 1.34
N ASN A 62 -3.07 -11.45 2.35
CA ASN A 62 -2.23 -10.29 2.66
C ASN A 62 -0.96 -10.68 3.42
N THR A 63 -0.12 -9.71 3.76
CA THR A 63 1.16 -9.90 4.45
C THR A 63 1.13 -9.47 5.93
N ASN A 64 -0.02 -9.62 6.62
CA ASN A 64 -0.12 -9.36 8.05
C ASN A 64 0.43 -10.53 8.87
N ILE A 65 1.72 -10.50 9.21
CA ILE A 65 2.37 -11.55 10.02
C ILE A 65 1.81 -11.60 11.45
N TYR A 66 1.37 -10.49 12.01
CA TYR A 66 0.77 -10.46 13.34
C TYR A 66 -0.46 -11.37 13.45
N ARG A 67 -1.22 -11.52 12.36
CA ARG A 67 -2.39 -12.39 12.24
C ARG A 67 -2.11 -13.76 11.60
N ALA A 68 -0.84 -14.16 11.50
CA ALA A 68 -0.42 -15.42 10.89
C ALA A 68 0.24 -16.38 11.91
N PRO A 69 -0.52 -16.91 12.89
CA PRO A 69 0.04 -17.67 14.04
C PRO A 69 0.77 -18.96 13.64
N LEU A 70 0.49 -19.51 12.44
CA LEU A 70 1.16 -20.71 11.93
C LEU A 70 2.67 -20.51 11.66
N PHE A 71 3.10 -19.27 11.50
CA PHE A 71 4.49 -18.92 11.21
C PHE A 71 5.26 -18.45 12.44
N GLY A 72 4.55 -18.19 13.56
CA GLY A 72 5.17 -17.72 14.81
C GLY A 72 6.09 -16.52 14.55
N ASP A 73 7.35 -16.66 14.97
CA ASP A 73 8.38 -15.63 14.81
C ASP A 73 9.30 -15.88 13.59
N ASP A 74 8.84 -16.60 12.57
CA ASP A 74 9.60 -16.84 11.32
C ASP A 74 9.05 -15.98 10.16
N PRO A 75 9.46 -14.69 10.06
CA PRO A 75 9.01 -13.81 9.01
C PRO A 75 9.50 -14.20 7.61
N GLU A 76 10.63 -14.94 7.51
CA GLU A 76 11.12 -15.41 6.22
C GLU A 76 10.26 -16.56 5.68
N ALA A 77 9.88 -17.53 6.53
CA ALA A 77 8.95 -18.58 6.15
C ALA A 77 7.60 -18.01 5.74
N PHE A 78 7.10 -17.02 6.48
CA PHE A 78 5.87 -16.31 6.14
C PHE A 78 6.00 -15.57 4.79
N GLY A 79 7.12 -14.88 4.56
CA GLY A 79 7.38 -14.18 3.28
C GLY A 79 7.37 -15.13 2.08
N ARG A 80 8.04 -16.27 2.19
CA ARG A 80 8.02 -17.32 1.16
C ARG A 80 6.61 -17.85 0.92
N TRP A 81 5.91 -18.23 1.96
CA TRP A 81 4.53 -18.71 1.87
C TRP A 81 3.61 -17.71 1.19
N ALA A 82 3.65 -16.45 1.61
CA ALA A 82 2.80 -15.39 1.06
C ALA A 82 3.09 -15.13 -0.43
N ALA A 83 4.35 -15.17 -0.84
CA ALA A 83 4.74 -15.07 -2.25
C ALA A 83 4.28 -16.31 -3.04
N ASP A 84 4.42 -17.50 -2.50
CA ASP A 84 4.00 -18.74 -3.14
C ASP A 84 2.47 -18.81 -3.32
N GLN A 85 1.66 -18.10 -2.51
CA GLN A 85 0.23 -17.97 -2.77
C GLN A 85 -0.06 -17.27 -4.11
N ILE A 86 0.80 -16.34 -4.54
CA ILE A 86 0.69 -15.72 -5.87
C ILE A 86 0.96 -16.77 -6.95
N GLU A 87 1.99 -17.63 -6.79
CA GLU A 87 2.27 -18.72 -7.73
C GLU A 87 1.10 -19.70 -7.83
N GLN A 88 0.54 -20.11 -6.68
CA GLN A 88 -0.62 -21.00 -6.65
C GLN A 88 -1.82 -20.37 -7.39
N GLN A 89 -2.07 -19.09 -7.19
CA GLN A 89 -3.16 -18.39 -7.88
C GLN A 89 -2.91 -18.28 -9.40
N ILE A 90 -1.67 -18.04 -9.84
CA ILE A 90 -1.31 -18.03 -11.26
C ILE A 90 -1.56 -19.41 -11.88
N LEU A 91 -1.16 -20.48 -11.21
CA LEU A 91 -1.37 -21.85 -11.67
C LEU A 91 -2.85 -22.21 -11.74
N PHE A 92 -3.62 -21.81 -10.72
CA PHE A 92 -5.08 -22.05 -10.67
C PHE A 92 -5.83 -21.35 -11.78
N GLU A 93 -5.49 -20.07 -12.06
CA GLU A 93 -6.13 -19.27 -13.13
C GLU A 93 -5.69 -19.66 -14.54
N GLY A 94 -4.57 -20.38 -14.65
CA GLY A 94 -3.89 -20.69 -15.90
C GLY A 94 -2.85 -19.63 -16.26
N PRO A 95 -1.55 -19.97 -16.26
CA PRO A 95 -0.44 -19.03 -16.48
C PRO A 95 -0.59 -18.17 -17.75
N ASP A 96 -1.16 -18.76 -18.80
CA ASP A 96 -1.39 -18.05 -20.09
C ASP A 96 -2.54 -17.05 -20.05
N THR A 97 -3.23 -16.92 -18.91
CA THR A 97 -4.35 -15.98 -18.77
C THR A 97 -4.05 -14.83 -17.81
N VAL A 98 -3.01 -14.96 -16.95
CA VAL A 98 -2.65 -13.94 -15.97
C VAL A 98 -1.68 -12.94 -16.58
N ALA A 99 -2.08 -11.66 -16.60
CA ALA A 99 -1.31 -10.57 -17.17
C ALA A 99 -0.40 -9.88 -16.14
N ALA A 100 -0.91 -9.62 -14.92
CA ALA A 100 -0.15 -8.84 -13.96
C ALA A 100 -0.49 -9.16 -12.50
N VAL A 101 0.47 -8.89 -11.62
CA VAL A 101 0.31 -8.84 -10.16
C VAL A 101 0.46 -7.39 -9.71
N PHE A 102 -0.50 -6.89 -8.92
CA PHE A 102 -0.53 -5.53 -8.38
C PHE A 102 -0.26 -5.57 -6.88
N LEU A 103 0.82 -4.93 -6.43
CA LEU A 103 1.23 -4.95 -5.02
C LEU A 103 1.64 -3.55 -4.55
N GLU A 104 1.17 -3.17 -3.38
CA GLU A 104 1.69 -2.02 -2.63
C GLU A 104 2.98 -2.45 -1.92
N PRO A 105 4.10 -1.70 -1.95
CA PRO A 105 5.33 -2.05 -1.23
C PRO A 105 5.10 -2.21 0.28
N VAL A 106 4.43 -1.26 0.91
CA VAL A 106 3.79 -1.40 2.23
C VAL A 106 2.29 -1.34 2.00
N GLN A 107 1.57 -2.40 2.35
CA GLN A 107 0.13 -2.47 2.10
C GLN A 107 -0.61 -1.55 3.06
N ASN A 108 -1.34 -0.58 2.50
CA ASN A 108 -1.98 0.49 3.26
C ASN A 108 -3.22 0.04 4.05
N ALA A 109 -4.24 -0.48 3.34
CA ALA A 109 -5.63 -0.48 3.85
C ALA A 109 -5.84 -1.29 5.13
N GLY A 110 -5.15 -2.40 5.30
CA GLY A 110 -5.24 -3.24 6.50
C GLY A 110 -4.36 -2.79 7.66
N GLY A 111 -3.64 -1.67 7.52
CA GLY A 111 -2.81 -1.12 8.59
C GLY A 111 -1.31 -1.26 8.39
N CYS A 112 -0.82 -0.74 7.26
CA CYS A 112 0.61 -0.56 6.97
C CYS A 112 1.43 -1.85 7.08
N PHE A 113 1.03 -2.91 6.36
CA PHE A 113 1.78 -4.18 6.36
C PHE A 113 3.09 -4.04 5.58
N PRO A 114 4.27 -4.05 6.24
CA PRO A 114 5.54 -4.12 5.57
C PRO A 114 5.68 -5.47 4.84
N PRO A 115 6.46 -5.54 3.76
CA PRO A 115 6.76 -6.83 3.14
C PRO A 115 7.64 -7.67 4.08
N PRO A 116 7.32 -8.96 4.30
CA PRO A 116 8.22 -9.85 5.00
C PRO A 116 9.54 -10.03 4.23
N PRO A 117 10.64 -10.42 4.91
CA PRO A 117 11.92 -10.66 4.26
C PRO A 117 11.82 -11.62 3.08
N GLY A 118 12.46 -11.30 1.95
CA GLY A 118 12.49 -12.14 0.75
C GLY A 118 11.18 -12.16 -0.08
N TYR A 119 10.11 -11.53 0.40
CA TYR A 119 8.80 -11.57 -0.28
C TYR A 119 8.86 -11.04 -1.72
N PHE A 120 9.34 -9.82 -1.94
CA PHE A 120 9.36 -9.21 -3.27
C PHE A 120 10.37 -9.87 -4.21
N GLN A 121 11.49 -10.38 -3.71
CA GLN A 121 12.45 -11.14 -4.51
C GLN A 121 11.77 -12.42 -5.04
N ARG A 122 11.06 -13.13 -4.17
CA ARG A 122 10.31 -14.33 -4.56
C ARG A 122 9.17 -14.02 -5.52
N VAL A 123 8.43 -12.93 -5.30
CA VAL A 123 7.37 -12.48 -6.22
C VAL A 123 7.96 -12.18 -7.60
N ARG A 124 9.11 -11.50 -7.68
CA ARG A 124 9.77 -11.21 -8.95
C ARG A 124 10.15 -12.49 -9.69
N GLU A 125 10.76 -13.47 -9.00
CA GLU A 125 11.08 -14.79 -9.58
C GLU A 125 9.84 -15.49 -10.15
N ILE A 126 8.72 -15.46 -9.42
CA ILE A 126 7.45 -16.04 -9.86
C ILE A 126 6.93 -15.33 -11.10
N CYS A 127 6.89 -14.00 -11.09
CA CYS A 127 6.44 -13.20 -12.23
C CYS A 127 7.29 -13.45 -13.48
N ASP A 128 8.62 -13.55 -13.33
CA ASP A 128 9.53 -13.85 -14.45
C ASP A 128 9.30 -15.26 -15.00
N ARG A 129 9.11 -16.24 -14.12
CA ARG A 129 8.88 -17.65 -14.52
C ARG A 129 7.65 -17.83 -15.39
N TYR A 130 6.57 -17.11 -15.09
CA TYR A 130 5.28 -17.24 -15.78
C TYR A 130 5.01 -16.11 -16.77
N ASP A 131 6.00 -15.23 -17.03
CA ASP A 131 5.82 -14.05 -17.87
C ASP A 131 4.58 -13.24 -17.47
N VAL A 132 4.50 -12.91 -16.17
CA VAL A 132 3.47 -12.07 -15.56
C VAL A 132 4.12 -10.74 -15.18
N LEU A 133 3.45 -9.62 -15.46
CA LEU A 133 4.00 -8.30 -15.13
C LEU A 133 3.83 -8.00 -13.64
N LEU A 134 4.89 -7.44 -13.02
CA LEU A 134 4.83 -6.93 -11.65
C LEU A 134 4.57 -5.42 -11.67
N VAL A 135 3.46 -5.01 -11.07
CA VAL A 135 3.08 -3.59 -10.91
C VAL A 135 3.26 -3.21 -9.45
N SER A 136 4.19 -2.28 -9.20
CA SER A 136 4.37 -1.66 -7.88
C SER A 136 3.40 -0.49 -7.73
N ASP A 137 2.46 -0.61 -6.79
CA ASP A 137 1.57 0.49 -6.43
C ASP A 137 2.25 1.38 -5.39
N GLU A 138 2.95 2.38 -5.89
CA GLU A 138 3.71 3.35 -5.12
C GLU A 138 2.91 4.63 -4.79
N VAL A 139 1.60 4.59 -4.94
CA VAL A 139 0.73 5.77 -4.75
C VAL A 139 0.86 6.39 -3.35
N ILE A 140 1.22 5.59 -2.33
CA ILE A 140 1.52 6.07 -0.99
C ILE A 140 3.01 6.01 -0.68
N CYS A 141 3.68 4.94 -1.09
CA CYS A 141 5.03 4.62 -0.64
C CYS A 141 6.12 5.45 -1.32
N ALA A 142 5.87 5.97 -2.53
CA ALA A 142 6.82 6.82 -3.25
C ALA A 142 7.01 8.22 -2.63
N PHE A 143 7.98 8.92 -3.17
CA PHE A 143 8.29 10.32 -2.84
C PHE A 143 8.55 10.54 -1.35
N GLY A 144 9.58 9.83 -0.84
CA GLY A 144 10.13 10.05 0.49
C GLY A 144 9.39 9.38 1.65
N ARG A 145 8.19 8.86 1.45
CA ARG A 145 7.38 8.25 2.55
C ARG A 145 8.14 7.16 3.31
N LEU A 146 8.94 6.37 2.60
CA LEU A 146 9.79 5.32 3.17
C LEU A 146 11.29 5.67 3.14
N GLY A 147 11.65 6.93 2.86
CA GLY A 147 13.03 7.38 2.79
C GLY A 147 13.71 7.15 1.43
N THR A 148 12.96 6.77 0.42
CA THR A 148 13.43 6.60 -0.97
C THR A 148 12.48 7.26 -1.95
N THR A 149 12.93 7.53 -3.17
CA THR A 149 12.03 8.06 -4.22
C THR A 149 10.96 7.03 -4.57
N PHE A 150 11.35 5.77 -4.73
CA PHE A 150 10.42 4.64 -4.88
C PHE A 150 10.74 3.57 -3.83
N ALA A 151 9.71 3.00 -3.24
CA ALA A 151 9.86 1.97 -2.22
C ALA A 151 10.38 0.63 -2.77
N CYS A 152 10.21 0.37 -4.06
CA CYS A 152 10.81 -0.79 -4.71
C CYS A 152 12.35 -0.80 -4.57
N ASP A 153 13.00 0.38 -4.56
CA ASP A 153 14.44 0.50 -4.30
C ASP A 153 14.79 0.07 -2.87
N LYS A 154 14.00 0.52 -1.88
CA LYS A 154 14.19 0.15 -0.47
C LYS A 154 14.07 -1.35 -0.24
N PHE A 155 13.14 -2.01 -0.92
CA PHE A 155 12.87 -3.44 -0.77
C PHE A 155 13.61 -4.32 -1.79
N GLY A 156 14.43 -3.73 -2.66
CA GLY A 156 15.37 -4.42 -3.55
C GLY A 156 14.67 -5.26 -4.63
N TYR A 157 13.66 -4.72 -5.31
CA TYR A 157 13.04 -5.36 -6.46
C TYR A 157 12.78 -4.37 -7.60
N VAL A 158 12.72 -4.87 -8.83
CA VAL A 158 12.46 -4.07 -10.02
C VAL A 158 11.10 -4.46 -10.60
N PRO A 159 10.08 -3.59 -10.52
CA PRO A 159 8.78 -3.84 -11.14
C PRO A 159 8.83 -3.56 -12.65
N ASP A 160 7.86 -4.10 -13.39
CA ASP A 160 7.65 -3.79 -14.79
C ASP A 160 6.95 -2.44 -14.98
N MET A 161 6.10 -2.08 -13.99
CA MET A 161 5.39 -0.80 -13.93
C MET A 161 5.38 -0.26 -12.52
N ILE A 162 5.44 1.08 -12.40
CA ILE A 162 5.20 1.80 -11.16
C ILE A 162 3.98 2.71 -11.35
N THR A 163 3.02 2.63 -10.44
CA THR A 163 1.93 3.61 -10.38
C THR A 163 2.14 4.53 -9.19
N CYS A 164 2.12 5.83 -9.41
CA CYS A 164 2.38 6.84 -8.39
C CYS A 164 1.47 8.07 -8.52
N ALA A 165 1.30 8.79 -7.42
CA ALA A 165 0.48 10.00 -7.30
C ALA A 165 0.82 10.74 -5.98
N LYS A 166 -0.15 11.33 -5.30
CA LYS A 166 -0.12 11.93 -3.95
C LYS A 166 1.16 12.72 -3.64
N GLY A 167 2.19 12.06 -3.10
CA GLY A 167 3.48 12.66 -2.75
C GLY A 167 4.20 13.33 -3.92
N MET A 168 3.88 12.97 -5.16
CA MET A 168 4.45 13.60 -6.36
C MET A 168 4.27 15.13 -6.36
N THR A 169 3.19 15.65 -5.79
CA THR A 169 2.91 17.08 -5.66
C THR A 169 2.68 17.51 -4.21
N SER A 170 2.94 16.66 -3.24
CA SER A 170 2.59 16.89 -1.82
C SER A 170 1.12 17.32 -1.62
N GLY A 171 0.22 16.92 -2.53
CA GLY A 171 -1.20 17.23 -2.47
C GLY A 171 -1.60 18.62 -3.02
N TYR A 172 -0.65 19.44 -3.48
CA TYR A 172 -0.93 20.78 -3.99
C TYR A 172 -1.63 20.80 -5.35
N SER A 173 -1.46 19.74 -6.16
CA SER A 173 -2.14 19.63 -7.47
C SER A 173 -2.42 18.16 -7.80
N PRO A 174 -3.59 17.86 -8.41
CA PRO A 174 -3.91 16.48 -8.79
C PRO A 174 -3.07 16.02 -9.98
N ILE A 175 -2.25 15.01 -9.79
CA ILE A 175 -1.50 14.33 -10.83
C ILE A 175 -1.25 12.87 -10.41
N GLY A 176 -1.11 11.99 -11.38
CA GLY A 176 -0.66 10.63 -11.20
C GLY A 176 0.05 10.14 -12.44
N ALA A 177 0.90 9.14 -12.29
CA ALA A 177 1.65 8.55 -13.38
C ALA A 177 1.61 7.02 -13.34
N CYS A 178 1.74 6.43 -14.51
CA CYS A 178 2.09 5.02 -14.70
C CYS A 178 3.43 5.01 -15.45
N ILE A 179 4.49 4.71 -14.74
CA ILE A 179 5.85 4.60 -15.27
C ILE A 179 6.02 3.15 -15.75
N ILE A 180 6.56 2.96 -16.93
CA ILE A 180 6.74 1.65 -17.53
C ILE A 180 8.20 1.44 -17.95
N SER A 181 8.65 0.19 -17.92
CA SER A 181 9.97 -0.18 -18.45
C SER A 181 10.03 -0.05 -19.96
N ASP A 182 11.24 0.17 -20.50
CA ASP A 182 11.46 0.26 -21.95
C ASP A 182 10.98 -1.01 -22.68
N ARG A 183 11.12 -2.17 -22.05
CA ARG A 183 10.62 -3.45 -22.57
C ARG A 183 9.11 -3.42 -22.85
N LEU A 184 8.35 -2.78 -21.99
CA LEU A 184 6.90 -2.64 -22.20
C LEU A 184 6.54 -1.56 -23.19
N ALA A 185 7.35 -0.52 -23.32
CA ALA A 185 7.13 0.57 -24.27
C ALA A 185 7.44 0.14 -25.70
N GLU A 186 8.44 -0.72 -25.91
CA GLU A 186 8.96 -1.10 -27.24
C GLU A 186 7.88 -1.57 -28.24
N PRO A 187 6.92 -2.45 -27.90
CA PRO A 187 5.88 -2.88 -28.84
C PRO A 187 4.97 -1.75 -29.34
N PHE A 188 4.82 -0.68 -28.55
CA PHE A 188 3.98 0.47 -28.90
C PHE A 188 4.69 1.44 -29.87
N TYR A 189 6.01 1.36 -29.99
CA TYR A 189 6.78 2.14 -30.97
C TYR A 189 6.93 1.45 -32.33
N LYS A 190 6.43 0.21 -32.48
CA LYS A 190 6.52 -0.57 -33.70
C LYS A 190 5.26 -0.43 -34.55
N GLY A 191 5.42 -0.09 -35.81
CA GLY A 191 4.31 0.06 -36.75
C GLY A 191 3.32 1.17 -36.35
N ASP A 192 2.03 0.92 -36.55
CA ASP A 192 0.95 1.86 -36.25
C ASP A 192 0.33 1.60 -34.87
N ASN A 193 1.04 0.93 -33.96
CA ASN A 193 0.52 0.61 -32.62
C ASN A 193 0.40 1.88 -31.78
N THR A 194 -0.77 2.07 -31.17
CA THR A 194 -1.06 3.19 -30.28
C THR A 194 -1.71 2.67 -29.00
N PHE A 195 -1.30 3.18 -27.85
CA PHE A 195 -2.00 2.94 -26.60
C PHE A 195 -3.27 3.79 -26.54
N LEU A 196 -4.41 3.16 -26.85
CA LEU A 196 -5.72 3.83 -26.94
C LEU A 196 -6.32 4.05 -25.55
N HIS A 197 -5.64 4.81 -24.71
CA HIS A 197 -6.07 5.17 -23.36
C HIS A 197 -5.45 6.50 -22.94
N GLY A 198 -6.24 7.32 -22.27
CA GLY A 198 -5.80 8.59 -21.69
C GLY A 198 -6.91 9.26 -20.91
N TYR A 199 -6.54 10.29 -20.19
CA TYR A 199 -7.46 11.18 -19.49
C TYR A 199 -7.35 12.58 -20.08
N THR A 200 -8.48 13.30 -20.16
CA THR A 200 -8.53 14.66 -20.73
C THR A 200 -7.48 15.60 -20.13
N PHE A 201 -7.28 15.53 -18.81
CA PHE A 201 -6.29 16.33 -18.09
C PHE A 201 -4.96 15.61 -17.83
N GLY A 202 -4.69 14.49 -18.52
CA GLY A 202 -3.40 13.82 -18.43
C GLY A 202 -2.28 14.73 -18.96
N GLY A 203 -1.21 14.89 -18.16
CA GLY A 203 -0.11 15.79 -18.51
C GLY A 203 -0.44 17.28 -18.40
N HIS A 204 -1.43 17.66 -17.56
CA HIS A 204 -1.82 19.07 -17.37
C HIS A 204 -0.59 19.91 -16.98
N PRO A 205 -0.25 20.99 -17.73
CA PRO A 205 1.02 21.70 -17.55
C PRO A 205 1.20 22.34 -16.18
N VAL A 206 0.11 22.86 -15.57
CA VAL A 206 0.20 23.41 -14.22
C VAL A 206 0.51 22.33 -13.19
N SER A 207 -0.15 21.19 -13.26
CA SER A 207 0.12 20.07 -12.35
C SER A 207 1.54 19.50 -12.54
N ALA A 208 2.04 19.46 -13.78
CA ALA A 208 3.40 19.04 -14.08
C ALA A 208 4.43 20.04 -13.50
N ALA A 209 4.18 21.36 -13.61
CA ALA A 209 5.04 22.37 -13.02
C ALA A 209 5.08 22.28 -11.48
N VAL A 210 3.93 22.03 -10.84
CA VAL A 210 3.88 21.79 -9.38
C VAL A 210 4.65 20.53 -9.00
N ALA A 211 4.53 19.45 -9.77
CA ALA A 211 5.29 18.22 -9.53
C ALA A 211 6.80 18.47 -9.63
N LEU A 212 7.27 19.19 -10.67
CA LEU A 212 8.68 19.53 -10.82
C LEU A 212 9.19 20.36 -9.64
N ALA A 213 8.46 21.41 -9.25
CA ALA A 213 8.83 22.25 -8.11
C ALA A 213 8.88 21.45 -6.80
N ASN A 214 7.99 20.48 -6.61
CA ASN A 214 8.01 19.59 -5.45
C ASN A 214 9.21 18.63 -5.49
N LEU A 215 9.57 18.08 -6.65
CA LEU A 215 10.76 17.24 -6.78
C LEU A 215 12.06 18.02 -6.53
N ASP A 216 12.15 19.27 -7.02
CA ASP A 216 13.28 20.17 -6.71
C ASP A 216 13.40 20.42 -5.19
N LEU A 217 12.27 20.53 -4.47
CA LEU A 217 12.25 20.62 -3.01
C LEU A 217 12.79 19.35 -2.34
N PHE A 218 12.36 18.17 -2.82
CA PHE A 218 12.85 16.89 -2.30
C PHE A 218 14.37 16.78 -2.37
N GLU A 219 14.96 17.16 -3.51
CA GLU A 219 16.40 17.13 -3.68
C GLU A 219 17.09 18.19 -2.82
N ARG A 220 16.64 19.46 -2.88
CA ARG A 220 17.24 20.58 -2.17
C ARG A 220 17.20 20.42 -0.65
N GLU A 221 16.10 19.95 -0.10
CA GLU A 221 15.89 19.73 1.33
C GLU A 221 16.35 18.33 1.78
N ASN A 222 16.83 17.49 0.85
CA ASN A 222 17.29 16.11 1.10
C ASN A 222 16.26 15.27 1.90
N LEU A 223 14.97 15.37 1.53
CA LEU A 223 13.86 14.82 2.33
C LEU A 223 13.91 13.29 2.46
N ASN A 224 14.39 12.58 1.45
CA ASN A 224 14.56 11.13 1.53
C ASN A 224 15.53 10.75 2.65
N GLN A 225 16.69 11.42 2.73
CA GLN A 225 17.67 11.17 3.77
C GLN A 225 17.18 11.59 5.15
N HIS A 226 16.42 12.70 5.24
CA HIS A 226 15.80 13.13 6.49
C HIS A 226 14.92 12.03 7.07
N VAL A 227 14.08 11.38 6.24
CA VAL A 227 13.23 10.26 6.69
C VAL A 227 14.09 9.07 7.12
N LEU A 228 15.14 8.70 6.36
CA LEU A 228 16.03 7.59 6.72
C LEU A 228 16.75 7.84 8.04
N ASP A 229 17.20 9.07 8.29
CA ASP A 229 17.91 9.44 9.51
C ASP A 229 17.02 9.41 10.76
N ASN A 230 15.71 9.59 10.58
CA ASN A 230 14.74 9.71 11.68
C ASN A 230 13.75 8.51 11.79
N GLU A 231 13.72 7.58 10.83
CA GLU A 231 12.76 6.47 10.86
C GLU A 231 12.93 5.58 12.09
N ALA A 232 14.15 5.35 12.56
CA ALA A 232 14.41 4.56 13.76
C ALA A 232 13.90 5.25 15.03
N ALA A 233 14.04 6.57 15.11
CA ALA A 233 13.54 7.38 16.22
C ALA A 233 12.00 7.38 16.24
N PHE A 234 11.34 7.54 15.08
CA PHE A 234 9.89 7.48 14.97
C PHE A 234 9.36 6.11 15.40
N ARG A 235 9.95 5.04 14.88
CA ARG A 235 9.61 3.66 15.26
C ARG A 235 9.73 3.46 16.77
N SER A 236 10.89 3.78 17.34
CA SER A 236 11.15 3.62 18.77
C SER A 236 10.18 4.42 19.65
N THR A 237 9.75 5.60 19.19
CA THR A 237 8.75 6.41 19.88
C THR A 237 7.36 5.73 19.88
N LEU A 238 6.93 5.18 18.73
CA LEU A 238 5.66 4.47 18.63
C LEU A 238 5.67 3.14 19.40
N GLU A 239 6.79 2.43 19.42
CA GLU A 239 6.95 1.16 20.16
C GLU A 239 6.73 1.31 21.69
N LYS A 240 6.90 2.53 22.25
CA LYS A 240 6.56 2.81 23.64
C LYS A 240 5.07 2.54 23.96
N LEU A 241 4.19 2.64 22.94
CA LEU A 241 2.76 2.38 23.11
C LEU A 241 2.41 0.91 23.35
N HIS A 242 3.36 0.00 23.16
CA HIS A 242 3.17 -1.41 23.49
C HIS A 242 2.90 -1.68 24.99
N ASP A 243 3.15 -0.73 25.88
CA ASP A 243 2.77 -0.86 27.29
C ASP A 243 1.25 -0.73 27.52
N LEU A 244 0.52 -0.12 26.57
CA LEU A 244 -0.92 0.05 26.63
C LEU A 244 -1.65 -1.29 26.33
N PRO A 245 -2.67 -1.67 27.12
CA PRO A 245 -3.37 -2.95 26.95
C PRO A 245 -4.08 -3.07 25.59
N ILE A 246 -4.57 -1.97 25.02
CA ILE A 246 -5.28 -1.93 23.76
C ILE A 246 -4.37 -2.07 22.53
N VAL A 247 -3.05 -1.86 22.66
CA VAL A 247 -2.11 -1.89 21.53
C VAL A 247 -1.58 -3.31 21.33
N GLY A 248 -2.00 -3.97 20.27
CA GLY A 248 -1.59 -5.32 19.89
C GLY A 248 -0.28 -5.35 19.09
N ASP A 249 -0.15 -4.46 18.09
CA ASP A 249 1.01 -4.42 17.21
C ASP A 249 1.32 -2.99 16.74
N VAL A 250 2.61 -2.71 16.55
CA VAL A 250 3.11 -1.46 15.95
C VAL A 250 3.99 -1.85 14.78
N ARG A 251 3.54 -1.55 13.57
CA ARG A 251 4.24 -1.96 12.34
C ARG A 251 4.29 -0.84 11.31
N GLY A 252 5.28 -0.87 10.46
CA GLY A 252 5.44 0.12 9.40
C GLY A 252 6.86 0.22 8.91
N ASN A 253 7.12 1.26 8.11
CA ASN A 253 8.44 1.56 7.57
C ASN A 253 8.53 3.05 7.24
N GLY A 254 9.71 3.64 7.36
CA GLY A 254 9.89 5.08 7.16
C GLY A 254 8.97 5.91 8.05
N TYR A 255 8.15 6.74 7.44
CA TYR A 255 7.11 7.53 8.12
C TYR A 255 5.69 7.03 7.80
N PHE A 256 5.51 5.70 7.70
CA PHE A 256 4.23 5.09 7.41
C PHE A 256 3.98 3.91 8.35
N TYR A 257 3.16 4.12 9.40
CA TYR A 257 2.92 3.17 10.49
C TYR A 257 1.45 2.89 10.71
N GLY A 258 1.16 1.66 11.15
CA GLY A 258 -0.11 1.22 11.70
C GLY A 258 0.05 0.75 13.13
N ILE A 259 -0.89 1.13 14.00
CA ILE A 259 -1.02 0.65 15.37
C ILE A 259 -2.29 -0.19 15.41
N GLU A 260 -2.15 -1.49 15.50
CA GLU A 260 -3.28 -2.42 15.56
C GLU A 260 -3.82 -2.52 16.98
N LEU A 261 -5.13 -2.42 17.12
CA LEU A 261 -5.82 -2.42 18.41
C LEU A 261 -6.47 -3.77 18.67
N VAL A 262 -6.42 -4.22 19.91
CA VAL A 262 -6.95 -5.52 20.35
C VAL A 262 -7.63 -5.40 21.72
N LYS A 263 -8.53 -6.32 22.01
CA LYS A 263 -9.11 -6.50 23.35
C LYS A 263 -8.21 -7.30 24.29
N ASP A 264 -7.46 -8.24 23.74
CA ASP A 264 -6.54 -9.09 24.47
C ASP A 264 -5.28 -9.34 23.61
N LYS A 265 -4.13 -8.97 24.15
CA LYS A 265 -2.84 -9.14 23.48
C LYS A 265 -2.41 -10.60 23.33
N ASN A 266 -2.81 -11.47 24.28
CA ASN A 266 -2.38 -12.87 24.28
C ASN A 266 -3.14 -13.65 23.21
N THR A 267 -4.44 -13.43 23.12
CA THR A 267 -5.30 -14.07 22.12
C THR A 267 -5.33 -13.32 20.79
N LYS A 268 -4.88 -12.05 20.80
CA LYS A 268 -5.00 -11.10 19.69
C LYS A 268 -6.46 -10.86 19.29
N GLU A 269 -7.38 -10.94 20.26
CA GLU A 269 -8.80 -10.75 20.01
C GLU A 269 -9.08 -9.33 19.50
N SER A 270 -9.74 -9.26 18.35
CA SER A 270 -10.15 -8.01 17.71
C SER A 270 -11.44 -7.47 18.29
N PHE A 271 -11.79 -6.23 17.95
CA PHE A 271 -13.10 -5.65 18.30
C PHE A 271 -14.21 -6.36 17.53
N ASP A 272 -15.36 -6.51 18.13
CA ASP A 272 -16.58 -6.85 17.41
C ASP A 272 -17.19 -5.60 16.74
N GLU A 273 -18.30 -5.79 16.02
CA GLU A 273 -18.93 -4.71 15.25
C GLU A 273 -19.44 -3.57 16.18
N GLU A 274 -20.02 -3.91 17.35
CA GLU A 274 -20.52 -2.91 18.29
C GLU A 274 -19.38 -2.13 18.94
N GLU A 275 -18.29 -2.80 19.31
CA GLU A 275 -17.09 -2.18 19.86
C GLU A 275 -16.38 -1.30 18.83
N THR A 276 -16.29 -1.74 17.57
CA THR A 276 -15.75 -0.95 16.46
C THR A 276 -16.56 0.33 16.27
N GLU A 277 -17.89 0.24 16.21
CA GLU A 277 -18.75 1.43 16.09
C GLU A 277 -18.61 2.35 17.31
N ARG A 278 -18.62 1.82 18.52
CA ARG A 278 -18.55 2.61 19.74
C ARG A 278 -17.18 3.25 19.95
N VAL A 279 -16.12 2.45 19.87
CA VAL A 279 -14.76 2.87 20.26
C VAL A 279 -14.02 3.51 19.12
N LEU A 280 -14.00 2.87 17.94
CA LEU A 280 -13.19 3.32 16.83
C LEU A 280 -13.82 4.50 16.10
N TYR A 281 -15.07 4.36 15.66
CA TYR A 281 -15.76 5.40 14.89
C TYR A 281 -16.42 6.45 15.78
N GLY A 282 -17.08 6.03 16.87
CA GLY A 282 -17.80 6.93 17.77
C GLY A 282 -16.91 7.76 18.69
N PHE A 283 -15.73 7.27 19.02
CA PHE A 283 -14.83 7.96 19.96
C PHE A 283 -13.46 8.28 19.36
N LEU A 284 -12.67 7.26 18.98
CA LEU A 284 -11.24 7.40 18.76
C LEU A 284 -10.89 8.39 17.63
N SER A 285 -11.55 8.28 16.47
CA SER A 285 -11.30 9.17 15.33
C SER A 285 -11.52 10.65 15.69
N LYS A 286 -12.61 10.94 16.41
CA LYS A 286 -12.92 12.31 16.85
C LYS A 286 -11.96 12.80 17.93
N ALA A 287 -11.66 11.96 18.91
CA ALA A 287 -10.80 12.32 20.03
C ALA A 287 -9.36 12.61 19.60
N LEU A 288 -8.81 11.83 18.65
CA LEU A 288 -7.52 12.11 18.04
C LEU A 288 -7.51 13.47 17.33
N PHE A 289 -8.54 13.77 16.54
CA PHE A 289 -8.67 15.05 15.85
C PHE A 289 -8.79 16.23 16.81
N ASP A 290 -9.64 16.11 17.85
CA ASP A 290 -9.85 17.15 18.85
C ASP A 290 -8.57 17.45 19.66
N ASN A 291 -7.69 16.44 19.83
CA ASN A 291 -6.39 16.60 20.47
C ASN A 291 -5.27 17.04 19.50
N GLY A 292 -5.59 17.38 18.25
CA GLY A 292 -4.65 17.92 17.27
C GLY A 292 -3.96 16.90 16.39
N LEU A 293 -4.29 15.60 16.50
CA LEU A 293 -3.73 14.56 15.64
C LEU A 293 -4.73 14.14 14.57
N TYR A 294 -4.55 14.66 13.36
CA TYR A 294 -5.34 14.23 12.21
C TYR A 294 -4.72 12.99 11.57
N CYS A 295 -5.28 11.84 11.86
CA CYS A 295 -4.86 10.55 11.32
C CYS A 295 -6.08 9.66 11.04
N ARG A 296 -5.85 8.51 10.40
CA ARG A 296 -6.91 7.56 10.13
C ARG A 296 -7.02 6.54 11.27
N ALA A 297 -8.21 6.41 11.86
CA ALA A 297 -8.58 5.33 12.76
C ALA A 297 -9.81 4.64 12.18
N ASP A 298 -9.63 3.47 11.58
CA ASP A 298 -10.70 2.70 10.95
C ASP A 298 -10.46 1.18 11.04
N ASP A 299 -11.49 0.41 10.66
CA ASP A 299 -11.44 -1.03 10.53
C ASP A 299 -11.67 -1.40 9.05
N ARG A 300 -10.66 -1.99 8.45
CA ARG A 300 -10.71 -2.57 7.09
C ARG A 300 -10.27 -4.02 7.08
N GLY A 301 -10.51 -4.69 8.19
CA GLY A 301 -10.15 -6.06 8.47
C GLY A 301 -9.71 -6.27 9.91
N ASP A 302 -9.05 -5.28 10.50
CA ASP A 302 -8.71 -5.17 11.91
C ASP A 302 -8.70 -3.68 12.30
N PRO A 303 -9.04 -3.33 13.57
CA PRO A 303 -9.01 -1.95 14.07
C PRO A 303 -7.57 -1.41 14.08
N VAL A 304 -7.32 -0.32 13.37
CA VAL A 304 -5.97 0.26 13.22
C VAL A 304 -6.00 1.78 13.23
N VAL A 305 -5.07 2.38 13.96
CA VAL A 305 -4.68 3.79 13.79
C VAL A 305 -3.51 3.86 12.83
N GLN A 306 -3.65 4.64 11.73
CA GLN A 306 -2.60 4.80 10.73
C GLN A 306 -1.99 6.19 10.77
N LEU A 307 -0.66 6.24 10.71
CA LEU A 307 0.14 7.44 10.82
C LEU A 307 0.99 7.63 9.55
N ALA A 308 0.97 8.86 9.05
CA ALA A 308 1.78 9.28 7.92
C ALA A 308 2.17 10.77 8.11
N PRO A 309 3.02 11.09 9.11
CA PRO A 309 3.37 12.47 9.43
C PRO A 309 4.07 13.17 8.25
N PRO A 310 4.15 14.51 8.23
CA PRO A 310 4.92 15.25 7.24
C PRO A 310 6.37 14.76 7.19
N LEU A 311 6.99 14.75 6.00
CA LEU A 311 8.36 14.24 5.83
C LEU A 311 9.41 15.05 6.57
N ILE A 312 9.10 16.29 6.95
CA ILE A 312 9.95 17.20 7.73
C ILE A 312 9.82 16.98 9.25
N SER A 313 9.01 16.03 9.70
CA SER A 313 8.82 15.74 11.13
C SER A 313 10.11 15.29 11.78
N ASN A 314 10.27 15.63 13.05
CA ASN A 314 11.44 15.34 13.88
C ASN A 314 11.01 14.73 15.22
N GLN A 315 11.94 14.55 16.16
CA GLN A 315 11.67 13.95 17.45
C GLN A 315 10.59 14.68 18.25
N GLU A 316 10.54 16.01 18.20
CA GLU A 316 9.51 16.80 18.90
C GLU A 316 8.11 16.44 18.40
N THR A 317 7.95 16.35 17.07
CA THR A 317 6.69 15.91 16.44
C THR A 317 6.35 14.46 16.82
N PHE A 318 7.34 13.56 16.89
CA PHE A 318 7.09 12.16 17.26
C PHE A 318 6.65 12.02 18.72
N ASP A 319 7.26 12.77 19.61
CA ASP A 319 6.89 12.78 21.04
C ASP A 319 5.48 13.36 21.23
N GLU A 320 5.11 14.40 20.49
CA GLU A 320 3.73 14.95 20.50
C GLU A 320 2.71 13.91 20.00
N ILE A 321 3.00 13.22 18.89
CA ILE A 321 2.16 12.13 18.36
C ILE A 321 1.97 11.03 19.41
N GLU A 322 3.05 10.60 20.06
CA GLU A 322 3.01 9.55 21.08
C GLU A 322 2.18 9.99 22.30
N GLN A 323 2.36 11.21 22.77
CA GLN A 323 1.59 11.74 23.93
C GLN A 323 0.09 11.78 23.63
N ILE A 324 -0.32 12.26 22.45
CA ILE A 324 -1.72 12.31 22.04
C ILE A 324 -2.29 10.89 21.93
N LEU A 325 -1.56 9.98 21.26
CA LEU A 325 -1.98 8.59 21.10
C LEU A 325 -2.11 7.90 22.46
N ARG A 326 -1.12 8.05 23.33
CA ARG A 326 -1.13 7.45 24.68
C ARG A 326 -2.36 7.87 25.48
N ALA A 327 -2.62 9.17 25.55
CA ALA A 327 -3.77 9.70 26.27
C ALA A 327 -5.09 9.18 25.68
N THR A 328 -5.24 9.25 24.37
CA THR A 328 -6.47 8.89 23.67
C THR A 328 -6.72 7.38 23.68
N LEU A 329 -5.68 6.56 23.49
CA LEU A 329 -5.79 5.09 23.55
C LEU A 329 -6.04 4.58 24.98
N THR A 330 -5.50 5.26 26.00
CA THR A 330 -5.80 4.94 27.41
C THR A 330 -7.28 5.19 27.72
N GLU A 331 -7.85 6.28 27.23
CA GLU A 331 -9.27 6.55 27.37
C GLU A 331 -10.12 5.57 26.55
N ALA A 332 -9.71 5.26 25.31
CA ALA A 332 -10.41 4.28 24.45
C ALA A 332 -10.53 2.91 25.12
N TRP A 333 -9.48 2.46 25.80
CA TRP A 333 -9.51 1.20 26.57
C TRP A 333 -10.62 1.15 27.61
N THR A 334 -10.96 2.27 28.25
CA THR A 334 -12.04 2.31 29.25
C THR A 334 -13.45 2.23 28.65
N LYS A 335 -13.55 2.26 27.33
CA LYS A 335 -14.81 2.25 26.57
C LYS A 335 -15.06 0.89 25.88
N LEU A 336 -14.08 -0.03 25.93
CA LEU A 336 -14.25 -1.42 25.54
C LEU A 336 -15.00 -2.18 26.61
#